data_a1c74f1b2a14a5c681719561abd61037
#
_entry.id   a1c74f1b2a14a5c681719561abd61037
#
_cell.length_a   1.000
_cell.length_b   1.000
_cell.length_c   1.000
_cell.angle_alpha   90.00
_cell.angle_beta   90.00
_cell.angle_gamma   90.00
#
_symmetry.space_group_name_H-M   'P 1'
#
loop_
_entity.id
_entity.type
_entity.pdbx_description
1 polymer ?
#
loop_
_entity_poly.entity_id
_entity_poly.type
_entity_poly.pdbx_seq_one_letter_code
_entity_poly.pdbx_strand_id
1 'polypeptide(L)'
;SLEQELGQRTYQAEVHQALQEHLKAARAELEQQHKEEGRLNEALRKLREALSSQKKLLLQAEKLRERAEHLGTLKQLFNGSGFVSYISSVYLQNLCAAANERFFHLTRQQLSLELTPDNNFEVRDFLNGGKVRSVKTLSGGQTFQAALCLALALADNIQQITRSNQNFFFLDEGFGSLDKEALAVVFDTLKALRQENRTVGLISHVEEMQQEVEVHLRVENHQEQG
;
A
#
# COMPACT_ATOMS: atom_id res chain seq x y z
N SER A 1 -4.17 51.40 86.32
CA SER A 1 -3.54 50.76 87.49
C SER A 1 -3.68 49.22 87.24
N LEU A 2 -2.60 48.47 87.36
CA LEU A 2 -2.53 47.02 87.21
C LEU A 2 -3.53 46.25 88.12
N GLU A 3 -3.91 46.87 89.24
CA GLU A 3 -4.94 46.30 90.12
C GLU A 3 -6.35 46.34 89.56
N GLN A 4 -6.69 47.23 88.59
CA GLN A 4 -8.00 47.26 87.92
C GLN A 4 -8.05 46.30 86.79
N GLU A 5 -6.97 45.85 86.16
CA GLU A 5 -6.92 44.81 85.16
C GLU A 5 -6.90 43.40 85.78
N LEU A 6 -6.45 43.25 87.04
CA LEU A 6 -6.44 42.01 87.77
C LEU A 6 -7.80 41.72 88.47
N GLY A 7 -8.68 42.77 88.52
CA GLY A 7 -9.96 42.66 89.17
C GLY A 7 -10.80 41.48 88.71
N GLN A 8 -11.05 40.57 89.65
CA GLN A 8 -11.95 39.41 89.57
C GLN A 8 -11.43 38.12 88.88
N ARG A 9 -10.15 38.02 88.56
CA ARG A 9 -9.58 36.75 88.21
C ARG A 9 -9.06 36.00 89.43
N THR A 10 -9.97 35.29 90.12
CA THR A 10 -9.57 34.38 91.19
C THR A 10 -8.89 33.14 90.57
N TYR A 11 -7.59 32.96 90.93
CA TYR A 11 -6.85 31.77 90.51
C TYR A 11 -7.53 30.53 91.12
N GLN A 12 -8.03 29.68 90.23
CA GLN A 12 -8.54 28.40 90.64
C GLN A 12 -7.54 27.32 90.18
N ALA A 13 -6.83 26.74 91.14
CA ALA A 13 -5.76 25.79 90.90
C ALA A 13 -6.26 24.55 90.05
N GLU A 14 -7.45 24.08 90.30
CA GLU A 14 -8.08 22.95 89.60
C GLU A 14 -8.36 23.28 88.15
N VAL A 15 -8.85 24.50 87.84
CA VAL A 15 -9.10 24.95 86.45
C VAL A 15 -7.78 25.13 85.69
N HIS A 16 -6.75 25.65 86.35
CA HIS A 16 -5.43 25.78 85.75
C HIS A 16 -4.78 24.45 85.43
N GLN A 17 -4.90 23.45 86.32
CA GLN A 17 -4.37 22.13 86.14
C GLN A 17 -5.11 21.42 85.00
N ALA A 18 -6.44 21.49 84.96
CA ALA A 18 -7.23 20.94 83.86
C ALA A 18 -6.87 21.58 82.49
N LEU A 19 -6.64 22.90 82.45
CA LEU A 19 -6.24 23.57 81.23
C LEU A 19 -4.83 23.14 80.74
N GLN A 20 -3.90 22.94 81.68
CA GLN A 20 -2.56 22.39 81.36
C GLN A 20 -2.61 20.99 80.80
N GLU A 21 -3.46 20.11 81.37
CA GLU A 21 -3.66 18.74 80.87
C GLU A 21 -4.30 18.74 79.46
N HIS A 22 -5.31 19.57 79.23
CA HIS A 22 -5.89 19.74 77.88
C HIS A 22 -4.87 20.26 76.87
N LEU A 23 -4.06 21.26 77.27
CA LEU A 23 -3.02 21.82 76.38
C LEU A 23 -1.95 20.77 76.05
N LYS A 24 -1.54 19.97 77.01
CA LYS A 24 -0.59 18.85 76.81
C LYS A 24 -1.20 17.79 75.87
N ALA A 25 -2.46 17.40 76.05
CA ALA A 25 -3.15 16.44 75.21
C ALA A 25 -3.29 16.98 73.76
N ALA A 26 -3.71 18.25 73.57
CA ALA A 26 -3.81 18.88 72.25
C ALA A 26 -2.47 18.97 71.54
N ARG A 27 -1.37 19.27 72.27
CA ARG A 27 -0.01 19.29 71.69
C ARG A 27 0.42 17.86 71.23
N ALA A 28 0.15 16.83 72.03
CA ALA A 28 0.45 15.45 71.66
C ALA A 28 -0.34 14.99 70.40
N GLU A 29 -1.61 15.37 70.34
CA GLU A 29 -2.45 15.10 69.17
C GLU A 29 -1.96 15.82 67.90
N LEU A 30 -1.59 17.10 68.01
CA LEU A 30 -1.00 17.86 66.94
C LEU A 30 0.32 17.26 66.44
N GLU A 31 1.18 16.81 67.34
CA GLU A 31 2.43 16.12 66.97
C GLU A 31 2.18 14.83 66.24
N GLN A 32 1.16 14.07 66.64
CA GLN A 32 0.78 12.82 65.97
C GLN A 32 0.22 13.10 64.59
N GLN A 33 -0.65 14.11 64.44
CA GLN A 33 -1.18 14.54 63.13
C GLN A 33 -0.06 14.97 62.18
N HIS A 34 0.92 15.76 62.65
CA HIS A 34 2.06 16.16 61.81
C HIS A 34 2.93 14.94 61.37
N LYS A 35 3.12 13.94 62.21
CA LYS A 35 3.82 12.71 61.84
C LYS A 35 3.05 11.94 60.77
N GLU A 36 1.74 11.85 60.88
CA GLU A 36 0.88 11.18 59.94
C GLU A 36 0.81 11.91 58.58
N GLU A 37 0.69 13.25 58.63
CA GLU A 37 0.77 14.09 57.44
C GLU A 37 2.10 13.92 56.69
N GLY A 38 3.23 13.90 57.43
CA GLY A 38 4.54 13.63 56.85
C GLY A 38 4.63 12.27 56.15
N ARG A 39 4.08 11.19 56.77
CA ARG A 39 4.01 9.87 56.15
C ARG A 39 3.14 9.82 54.89
N LEU A 40 1.99 10.46 54.93
CA LEU A 40 1.08 10.53 53.80
C LEU A 40 1.69 11.33 52.62
N ASN A 41 2.33 12.45 52.91
CA ASN A 41 3.00 13.25 51.91
C ASN A 41 4.16 12.48 51.23
N GLU A 42 4.94 11.74 51.99
CA GLU A 42 6.00 10.88 51.42
C GLU A 42 5.41 9.73 50.56
N ALA A 43 4.35 9.10 51.04
CA ALA A 43 3.64 8.06 50.25
C ALA A 43 3.07 8.61 48.93
N LEU A 44 2.45 9.81 48.98
CA LEU A 44 1.96 10.49 47.77
C LEU A 44 3.09 10.85 46.80
N ARG A 45 4.22 11.30 47.29
CA ARG A 45 5.39 11.58 46.43
C ARG A 45 5.86 10.31 45.72
N LYS A 46 6.06 9.22 46.45
CA LYS A 46 6.47 7.92 45.89
C LYS A 46 5.46 7.42 44.86
N LEU A 47 4.17 7.53 45.12
CA LEU A 47 3.11 7.12 44.21
C LEU A 47 3.11 7.95 42.91
N ARG A 48 3.30 9.27 43.01
CA ARG A 48 3.40 10.16 41.84
C ARG A 48 4.62 9.83 40.98
N GLU A 49 5.76 9.55 41.61
CA GLU A 49 6.98 9.14 40.89
C GLU A 49 6.79 7.79 40.20
N ALA A 50 6.15 6.81 40.85
CA ALA A 50 5.83 5.53 40.29
C ALA A 50 4.86 5.63 39.10
N LEU A 51 3.80 6.45 39.23
CA LEU A 51 2.84 6.70 38.13
C LEU A 51 3.50 7.38 36.93
N SER A 52 4.39 8.36 37.19
CA SER A 52 5.15 9.02 36.12
C SER A 52 6.05 8.02 35.36
N SER A 53 6.76 7.16 36.12
CA SER A 53 7.59 6.09 35.53
C SER A 53 6.76 5.07 34.76
N GLN A 54 5.63 4.63 35.29
CA GLN A 54 4.71 3.72 34.62
C GLN A 54 4.23 4.32 33.29
N LYS A 55 3.81 5.60 33.28
CA LYS A 55 3.37 6.27 32.06
C LYS A 55 4.47 6.32 30.99
N LYS A 56 5.71 6.60 31.38
CA LYS A 56 6.86 6.58 30.46
C LYS A 56 7.10 5.19 29.88
N LEU A 57 7.05 4.15 30.72
CA LEU A 57 7.24 2.77 30.28
C LEU A 57 6.12 2.31 29.33
N LEU A 58 4.88 2.67 29.60
CA LEU A 58 3.76 2.36 28.70
C LEU A 58 3.94 3.00 27.31
N LEU A 59 4.33 4.27 27.26
CA LEU A 59 4.62 4.93 25.97
C LEU A 59 5.79 4.29 25.20
N GLN A 60 6.82 3.85 25.93
CA GLN A 60 7.93 3.12 25.31
C GLN A 60 7.50 1.75 24.79
N ALA A 61 6.70 1.03 25.58
CA ALA A 61 6.17 -0.28 25.19
C ALA A 61 5.29 -0.18 23.93
N GLU A 62 4.45 0.85 23.83
CA GLU A 62 3.61 1.10 22.65
C GLU A 62 4.46 1.34 21.38
N LYS A 63 5.47 2.22 21.48
CA LYS A 63 6.40 2.47 20.37
C LYS A 63 7.19 1.22 19.95
N LEU A 64 7.62 0.42 20.91
CA LEU A 64 8.33 -0.83 20.61
C LEU A 64 7.42 -1.86 19.96
N ARG A 65 6.16 -1.93 20.37
CA ARG A 65 5.16 -2.82 19.77
C ARG A 65 4.90 -2.47 18.31
N GLU A 66 4.66 -1.19 18.02
CA GLU A 66 4.49 -0.69 16.64
C GLU A 66 5.71 -1.03 15.77
N ARG A 67 6.92 -0.79 16.30
CA ARG A 67 8.15 -1.14 15.59
C ARG A 67 8.30 -2.64 15.37
N ALA A 68 7.91 -3.46 16.31
CA ALA A 68 7.95 -4.92 16.19
C ALA A 68 6.97 -5.43 15.11
N GLU A 69 5.79 -4.83 15.01
CA GLU A 69 4.80 -5.14 13.95
C GLU A 69 5.36 -4.78 12.56
N HIS A 70 5.96 -3.60 12.39
CA HIS A 70 6.61 -3.21 11.14
C HIS A 70 7.77 -4.15 10.77
N LEU A 71 8.61 -4.52 11.74
CA LEU A 71 9.70 -5.47 11.51
C LEU A 71 9.18 -6.87 11.19
N GLY A 72 8.06 -7.29 11.78
CA GLY A 72 7.39 -8.54 11.46
C GLY A 72 6.93 -8.59 10.00
N THR A 73 6.30 -7.52 9.53
CA THR A 73 5.87 -7.37 8.13
C THR A 73 7.07 -7.39 7.17
N LEU A 74 8.13 -6.63 7.47
CA LEU A 74 9.36 -6.66 6.67
C LEU A 74 9.98 -8.06 6.65
N LYS A 75 10.04 -8.75 7.78
CA LYS A 75 10.57 -10.12 7.85
C LYS A 75 9.77 -11.08 6.96
N GLN A 76 8.44 -10.97 6.93
CA GLN A 76 7.60 -11.77 6.04
C GLN A 76 7.88 -11.46 4.56
N LEU A 77 8.05 -10.19 4.19
CA LEU A 77 8.39 -9.78 2.82
C LEU A 77 9.75 -10.33 2.38
N PHE A 78 10.74 -10.37 3.27
CA PHE A 78 12.08 -10.87 2.95
C PHE A 78 12.24 -12.39 3.10
N ASN A 79 11.28 -13.09 3.72
CA ASN A 79 11.31 -14.55 3.85
C ASN A 79 10.72 -15.21 2.59
N GLY A 80 11.48 -16.14 2.00
CA GLY A 80 11.07 -16.91 0.83
C GLY A 80 10.86 -16.02 -0.41
N SER A 81 9.73 -16.18 -1.10
CA SER A 81 9.39 -15.44 -2.33
C SER A 81 8.65 -14.10 -2.08
N GLY A 82 8.40 -13.71 -0.83
CA GLY A 82 7.54 -12.56 -0.49
C GLY A 82 8.01 -11.24 -1.10
N PHE A 83 9.32 -10.95 -1.03
CA PHE A 83 9.89 -9.75 -1.63
C PHE A 83 9.80 -9.77 -3.17
N VAL A 84 10.15 -10.91 -3.77
CA VAL A 84 10.06 -11.09 -5.24
C VAL A 84 8.61 -10.96 -5.69
N SER A 85 7.67 -11.57 -4.98
CA SER A 85 6.24 -11.47 -5.27
C SER A 85 5.75 -10.03 -5.18
N TYR A 86 6.14 -9.29 -4.15
CA TYR A 86 5.79 -7.88 -4.00
C TYR A 86 6.31 -7.00 -5.15
N ILE A 87 7.60 -7.11 -5.48
CA ILE A 87 8.20 -6.36 -6.60
C ILE A 87 7.54 -6.74 -7.92
N SER A 88 7.29 -8.04 -8.14
CA SER A 88 6.60 -8.53 -9.34
C SER A 88 5.18 -7.97 -9.45
N SER A 89 4.44 -7.91 -8.33
CA SER A 89 3.09 -7.33 -8.31
C SER A 89 3.10 -5.84 -8.68
N VAL A 90 4.03 -5.06 -8.11
CA VAL A 90 4.18 -3.63 -8.45
C VAL A 90 4.53 -3.46 -9.93
N TYR A 91 5.46 -4.28 -10.44
CA TYR A 91 5.85 -4.23 -11.85
C TYR A 91 4.68 -4.60 -12.79
N LEU A 92 3.94 -5.66 -12.48
CA LEU A 92 2.78 -6.09 -13.26
C LEU A 92 1.65 -5.04 -13.23
N GLN A 93 1.42 -4.38 -12.10
CA GLN A 93 0.44 -3.29 -12.01
C GLN A 93 0.80 -2.14 -12.94
N ASN A 94 2.07 -1.71 -12.95
CA ASN A 94 2.54 -0.64 -13.83
C ASN A 94 2.47 -1.06 -15.30
N LEU A 95 2.83 -2.29 -15.62
CA LEU A 95 2.74 -2.86 -16.96
C LEU A 95 1.28 -2.92 -17.43
N CYS A 96 0.39 -3.40 -16.59
CA CYS A 96 -1.05 -3.48 -16.87
C CYS A 96 -1.63 -2.08 -17.12
N ALA A 97 -1.28 -1.09 -16.30
CA ALA A 97 -1.75 0.28 -16.47
C ALA A 97 -1.29 0.88 -17.82
N ALA A 98 -0.01 0.71 -18.17
CA ALA A 98 0.54 1.19 -19.44
C ALA A 98 -0.07 0.47 -20.65
N ALA A 99 -0.29 -0.85 -20.55
CA ALA A 99 -0.98 -1.61 -21.60
C ALA A 99 -2.44 -1.21 -21.73
N ASN A 100 -3.11 -0.97 -20.60
CA ASN A 100 -4.52 -0.62 -20.57
C ASN A 100 -4.83 0.71 -21.27
N GLU A 101 -3.95 1.67 -21.21
CA GLU A 101 -4.12 2.96 -21.93
C GLU A 101 -4.37 2.71 -23.43
N ARG A 102 -3.55 1.86 -24.07
CA ARG A 102 -3.71 1.47 -25.47
C ARG A 102 -4.91 0.56 -25.70
N PHE A 103 -5.07 -0.45 -24.85
CA PHE A 103 -6.16 -1.44 -24.97
C PHE A 103 -7.53 -0.77 -24.90
N PHE A 104 -7.70 0.18 -24.01
CA PHE A 104 -8.93 0.97 -23.86
C PHE A 104 -9.24 1.76 -25.14
N HIS A 105 -8.23 2.37 -25.76
CA HIS A 105 -8.38 3.07 -27.04
C HIS A 105 -8.74 2.10 -28.19
N LEU A 106 -8.01 1.02 -28.31
CA LEU A 106 -8.22 0.02 -29.39
C LEU A 106 -9.59 -0.66 -29.32
N THR A 107 -10.10 -0.87 -28.11
CA THR A 107 -11.44 -1.42 -27.88
C THR A 107 -12.53 -0.35 -27.89
N ARG A 108 -12.26 0.86 -28.38
CA ARG A 108 -13.20 1.99 -28.45
C ARG A 108 -13.84 2.30 -27.09
N GLN A 109 -13.03 2.26 -26.03
CA GLN A 109 -13.41 2.52 -24.64
C GLN A 109 -14.43 1.51 -24.07
N GLN A 110 -14.55 0.35 -24.67
CA GLN A 110 -15.48 -0.69 -24.23
C GLN A 110 -14.90 -1.62 -23.18
N LEU A 111 -13.59 -1.86 -23.22
CA LEU A 111 -12.91 -2.81 -22.33
C LEU A 111 -11.72 -2.16 -21.66
N SER A 112 -11.52 -2.49 -20.38
CA SER A 112 -10.36 -2.06 -19.58
C SER A 112 -9.67 -3.26 -18.97
N LEU A 113 -8.36 -3.35 -19.12
CA LEU A 113 -7.53 -4.41 -18.54
C LEU A 113 -7.26 -4.08 -17.07
N GLU A 114 -7.48 -5.05 -16.19
CA GLU A 114 -7.25 -4.92 -14.75
C GLU A 114 -6.41 -6.08 -14.23
N LEU A 115 -5.76 -5.88 -13.08
CA LEU A 115 -5.00 -6.90 -12.40
C LEU A 115 -5.64 -7.21 -11.05
N THR A 116 -5.88 -8.49 -10.77
CA THR A 116 -6.35 -8.94 -9.45
C THR A 116 -5.24 -8.86 -8.41
N PRO A 117 -5.57 -8.89 -7.10
CA PRO A 117 -4.56 -9.01 -6.03
C PRO A 117 -3.63 -10.22 -6.17
N ASP A 118 -4.11 -11.29 -6.82
CA ASP A 118 -3.37 -12.53 -7.08
C ASP A 118 -2.54 -12.48 -8.38
N ASN A 119 -2.36 -11.29 -8.96
CA ASN A 119 -1.62 -11.06 -10.20
C ASN A 119 -2.22 -11.75 -11.45
N ASN A 120 -3.52 -11.99 -11.48
CA ASN A 120 -4.21 -12.46 -12.66
C ASN A 120 -4.81 -11.29 -13.45
N PHE A 121 -4.84 -11.38 -14.77
CA PHE A 121 -5.49 -10.40 -15.62
C PHE A 121 -6.99 -10.64 -15.70
N GLU A 122 -7.75 -9.56 -15.57
CA GLU A 122 -9.18 -9.49 -15.76
C GLU A 122 -9.54 -8.34 -16.69
N VAL A 123 -10.77 -8.34 -17.19
CA VAL A 123 -11.28 -7.29 -18.07
C VAL A 123 -12.57 -6.74 -17.50
N ARG A 124 -12.64 -5.42 -17.39
CA ARG A 124 -13.88 -4.70 -17.09
C ARG A 124 -14.59 -4.37 -18.40
N ASP A 125 -15.84 -4.80 -18.50
CA ASP A 125 -16.69 -4.64 -19.69
C ASP A 125 -17.71 -3.54 -19.47
N PHE A 126 -17.47 -2.38 -20.08
CA PHE A 126 -18.34 -1.19 -19.94
C PHE A 126 -19.65 -1.33 -20.71
N LEU A 127 -19.72 -2.16 -21.75
CA LEU A 127 -20.98 -2.45 -22.43
C LEU A 127 -21.94 -3.25 -21.55
N ASN A 128 -21.38 -4.04 -20.62
CA ASN A 128 -22.14 -4.86 -19.67
C ASN A 128 -22.20 -4.21 -18.26
N GLY A 129 -22.30 -2.89 -18.18
CA GLY A 129 -22.45 -2.19 -16.91
C GLY A 129 -21.19 -2.20 -16.03
N GLY A 130 -20.01 -2.31 -16.62
CA GLY A 130 -18.73 -2.28 -15.89
C GLY A 130 -18.44 -3.56 -15.11
N LYS A 131 -19.05 -4.69 -15.47
CA LYS A 131 -18.79 -6.00 -14.85
C LYS A 131 -17.39 -6.48 -15.20
N VAL A 132 -16.69 -7.01 -14.19
CA VAL A 132 -15.38 -7.63 -14.36
C VAL A 132 -15.56 -9.10 -14.75
N ARG A 133 -14.76 -9.56 -15.73
CA ARG A 133 -14.76 -10.95 -16.22
C ARG A 133 -13.34 -11.39 -16.57
N SER A 134 -13.14 -12.70 -16.61
CA SER A 134 -11.84 -13.28 -16.95
C SER A 134 -11.45 -12.93 -18.40
N VAL A 135 -10.16 -12.63 -18.63
CA VAL A 135 -9.59 -12.45 -19.99
C VAL A 135 -9.83 -13.64 -20.92
N LYS A 136 -10.05 -14.83 -20.36
CA LYS A 136 -10.38 -16.05 -21.15
C LYS A 136 -11.72 -15.97 -21.90
N THR A 137 -12.55 -14.98 -21.56
CA THR A 137 -13.85 -14.75 -22.20
C THR A 137 -13.79 -13.73 -23.35
N LEU A 138 -12.60 -13.21 -23.65
CA LEU A 138 -12.37 -12.30 -24.78
C LEU A 138 -12.50 -13.05 -26.11
N SER A 139 -12.94 -12.34 -27.17
CA SER A 139 -12.87 -12.86 -28.54
C SER A 139 -11.41 -12.99 -28.99
N GLY A 140 -11.15 -13.74 -30.07
CA GLY A 140 -9.81 -13.90 -30.61
C GLY A 140 -9.13 -12.55 -30.91
N GLY A 141 -9.83 -11.63 -31.58
CA GLY A 141 -9.32 -10.29 -31.85
C GLY A 141 -9.06 -9.44 -30.60
N GLN A 142 -9.95 -9.50 -29.61
CA GLN A 142 -9.77 -8.79 -28.33
C GLN A 142 -8.61 -9.38 -27.53
N THR A 143 -8.44 -10.70 -27.55
CA THR A 143 -7.28 -11.38 -26.92
C THR A 143 -5.98 -10.94 -27.57
N PHE A 144 -5.95 -10.87 -28.90
CA PHE A 144 -4.80 -10.34 -29.64
C PHE A 144 -4.48 -8.89 -29.24
N GLN A 145 -5.47 -8.01 -29.22
CA GLN A 145 -5.29 -6.61 -28.80
C GLN A 145 -4.71 -6.52 -27.39
N ALA A 146 -5.24 -7.28 -26.43
CA ALA A 146 -4.75 -7.29 -25.05
C ALA A 146 -3.29 -7.78 -24.97
N ALA A 147 -2.97 -8.90 -25.65
CA ALA A 147 -1.63 -9.46 -25.69
C ALA A 147 -0.63 -8.49 -26.33
N LEU A 148 -1.01 -7.88 -27.46
CA LEU A 148 -0.17 -6.89 -28.15
C LEU A 148 0.08 -5.65 -27.29
N CYS A 149 -0.93 -5.11 -26.62
CA CYS A 149 -0.79 -3.97 -25.72
C CYS A 149 0.16 -4.28 -24.56
N LEU A 150 0.07 -5.46 -23.97
CA LEU A 150 0.99 -5.91 -22.93
C LEU A 150 2.42 -6.06 -23.43
N ALA A 151 2.61 -6.65 -24.62
CA ALA A 151 3.93 -6.81 -25.24
C ALA A 151 4.58 -5.45 -25.58
N LEU A 152 3.79 -4.50 -26.09
CA LEU A 152 4.27 -3.14 -26.38
C LEU A 152 4.62 -2.40 -25.09
N ALA A 153 3.80 -2.48 -24.05
CA ALA A 153 4.09 -1.86 -22.77
C ALA A 153 5.38 -2.42 -22.15
N LEU A 154 5.61 -3.74 -22.29
CA LEU A 154 6.85 -4.38 -21.87
C LEU A 154 8.06 -3.88 -22.67
N ALA A 155 7.93 -3.81 -23.99
CA ALA A 155 8.98 -3.30 -24.88
C ALA A 155 9.33 -1.85 -24.55
N ASP A 156 8.35 -0.99 -24.33
CA ASP A 156 8.55 0.41 -23.93
C ASP A 156 9.30 0.53 -22.60
N ASN A 157 8.93 -0.29 -21.63
CA ASN A 157 9.58 -0.33 -20.33
C ASN A 157 11.06 -0.74 -20.45
N ILE A 158 11.36 -1.75 -21.28
CA ILE A 158 12.73 -2.17 -21.55
C ILE A 158 13.52 -1.06 -22.27
N GLN A 159 12.92 -0.38 -23.24
CA GLN A 159 13.55 0.73 -23.95
C GLN A 159 13.89 1.89 -23.02
N GLN A 160 13.00 2.24 -22.09
CA GLN A 160 13.27 3.27 -21.09
C GLN A 160 14.44 2.90 -20.18
N ILE A 161 14.56 1.64 -19.76
CA ILE A 161 15.64 1.15 -18.91
C ILE A 161 16.96 1.13 -19.67
N THR A 162 16.95 0.65 -20.93
CA THR A 162 18.17 0.49 -21.75
C THR A 162 18.58 1.75 -22.50
N ARG A 163 17.74 2.79 -22.50
CA ARG A 163 17.91 4.02 -23.30
C ARG A 163 18.11 3.73 -24.80
N SER A 164 17.49 2.68 -25.31
CA SER A 164 17.55 2.27 -26.71
C SER A 164 16.42 2.94 -27.51
N ASN A 165 16.76 3.48 -28.69
CA ASN A 165 15.78 4.11 -29.59
C ASN A 165 15.30 3.12 -30.69
N GLN A 166 15.12 1.87 -30.38
CA GLN A 166 14.67 0.88 -31.34
C GLN A 166 13.14 0.96 -31.51
N ASN A 167 12.69 1.53 -32.63
CA ASN A 167 11.27 1.72 -32.92
C ASN A 167 10.68 0.61 -33.81
N PHE A 168 11.29 -0.57 -33.87
CA PHE A 168 10.76 -1.68 -34.64
C PHE A 168 10.32 -2.82 -33.72
N PHE A 169 9.25 -3.49 -34.17
CA PHE A 169 8.61 -4.58 -33.44
C PHE A 169 8.26 -5.69 -34.44
N PHE A 170 8.62 -6.93 -34.13
CA PHE A 170 8.28 -8.07 -34.97
C PHE A 170 7.25 -8.94 -34.31
N LEU A 171 6.22 -9.30 -35.07
CA LEU A 171 5.20 -10.28 -34.71
C LEU A 171 5.45 -11.54 -35.54
N ASP A 172 5.79 -12.61 -34.85
CA ASP A 172 6.06 -13.91 -35.46
C ASP A 172 4.85 -14.81 -35.25
N GLU A 173 4.07 -15.00 -36.32
CA GLU A 173 2.86 -15.82 -36.33
C GLU A 173 1.76 -15.40 -35.34
N GLY A 174 0.84 -16.31 -34.99
CA GLY A 174 -0.26 -16.07 -34.05
C GLY A 174 -1.59 -15.67 -34.71
N PHE A 175 -1.64 -15.58 -36.04
CA PHE A 175 -2.83 -15.13 -36.79
C PHE A 175 -3.65 -16.31 -37.37
N GLY A 176 -3.07 -17.49 -37.48
CA GLY A 176 -3.66 -18.65 -38.18
C GLY A 176 -4.93 -19.24 -37.52
N SER A 177 -5.16 -18.94 -36.25
CA SER A 177 -6.36 -19.39 -35.51
C SER A 177 -7.47 -18.33 -35.44
N LEU A 178 -7.27 -17.16 -36.07
CA LEU A 178 -8.24 -16.06 -36.05
C LEU A 178 -9.23 -16.20 -37.20
N ASP A 179 -10.48 -15.90 -36.93
CA ASP A 179 -11.51 -15.75 -37.95
C ASP A 179 -11.35 -14.41 -38.71
N LYS A 180 -12.09 -14.20 -39.78
CA LYS A 180 -12.00 -12.99 -40.61
C LYS A 180 -12.31 -11.72 -39.87
N GLU A 181 -13.24 -11.77 -38.90
CA GLU A 181 -13.59 -10.58 -38.09
C GLU A 181 -12.44 -10.24 -37.13
N ALA A 182 -11.85 -11.23 -36.49
CA ALA A 182 -10.69 -11.03 -35.64
C ALA A 182 -9.46 -10.54 -36.40
N LEU A 183 -9.23 -11.05 -37.63
CA LEU A 183 -8.16 -10.55 -38.50
C LEU A 183 -8.35 -9.07 -38.89
N ALA A 184 -9.57 -8.64 -39.17
CA ALA A 184 -9.85 -7.22 -39.43
C ALA A 184 -9.50 -6.34 -38.23
N VAL A 185 -9.83 -6.78 -37.03
CA VAL A 185 -9.45 -6.08 -35.77
C VAL A 185 -7.93 -6.02 -35.60
N VAL A 186 -7.21 -7.10 -35.94
CA VAL A 186 -5.75 -7.14 -35.92
C VAL A 186 -5.17 -6.09 -36.89
N PHE A 187 -5.66 -6.02 -38.12
CA PHE A 187 -5.18 -5.03 -39.10
C PHE A 187 -5.41 -3.61 -38.67
N ASP A 188 -6.60 -3.29 -38.15
CA ASP A 188 -6.89 -1.97 -37.63
C ASP A 188 -5.95 -1.61 -36.47
N THR A 189 -5.65 -2.58 -35.61
CA THR A 189 -4.71 -2.41 -34.50
C THR A 189 -3.28 -2.12 -35.01
N LEU A 190 -2.81 -2.89 -36.00
CA LEU A 190 -1.48 -2.70 -36.59
C LEU A 190 -1.35 -1.38 -37.34
N LYS A 191 -2.41 -0.95 -38.03
CA LYS A 191 -2.48 0.38 -38.69
C LYS A 191 -2.41 1.51 -37.66
N ALA A 192 -3.06 1.37 -36.50
CA ALA A 192 -2.98 2.34 -35.40
C ALA A 192 -1.55 2.45 -34.81
N LEU A 193 -0.84 1.34 -34.66
CA LEU A 193 0.56 1.32 -34.21
C LEU A 193 1.52 2.05 -35.17
N ARG A 194 1.28 1.96 -36.47
CA ARG A 194 2.06 2.69 -37.49
C ARG A 194 1.96 4.22 -37.28
N GLN A 195 0.83 4.70 -36.78
CA GLN A 195 0.63 6.12 -36.45
C GLN A 195 1.47 6.56 -35.24
N GLU A 196 1.90 5.63 -34.37
CA GLU A 196 2.81 5.90 -33.25
C GLU A 196 4.29 5.98 -33.68
N ASN A 197 4.58 6.08 -34.98
CA ASN A 197 5.94 6.13 -35.55
C ASN A 197 6.78 4.85 -35.29
N ARG A 198 6.12 3.69 -35.25
CA ARG A 198 6.75 2.37 -35.09
C ARG A 198 6.79 1.60 -36.40
N THR A 199 7.88 0.93 -36.66
CA THR A 199 7.99 -0.04 -37.74
C THR A 199 7.57 -1.41 -37.22
N VAL A 200 6.51 -1.97 -37.80
CA VAL A 200 6.00 -3.30 -37.44
C VAL A 200 6.33 -4.27 -38.55
N GLY A 201 7.11 -5.30 -38.25
CA GLY A 201 7.37 -6.44 -39.12
C GLY A 201 6.43 -7.58 -38.74
N LEU A 202 5.85 -8.24 -39.77
CA LEU A 202 4.97 -9.38 -39.58
C LEU A 202 5.55 -10.60 -40.26
N ILE A 203 5.57 -11.73 -39.58
CA ILE A 203 5.88 -13.04 -40.13
C ILE A 203 4.59 -13.85 -40.09
N SER A 204 4.06 -14.25 -41.24
CA SER A 204 2.80 -14.96 -41.32
C SER A 204 2.73 -15.83 -42.56
N HIS A 205 2.04 -16.95 -42.43
CA HIS A 205 1.67 -17.82 -43.55
C HIS A 205 0.20 -17.62 -44.01
N VAL A 206 -0.50 -16.64 -43.40
CA VAL A 206 -1.91 -16.35 -43.70
C VAL A 206 -1.99 -15.47 -44.96
N GLU A 207 -2.67 -15.97 -45.99
CA GLU A 207 -2.77 -15.29 -47.31
C GLU A 207 -3.49 -13.93 -47.19
N GLU A 208 -4.50 -13.82 -46.37
CA GLU A 208 -5.22 -12.57 -46.12
C GLU A 208 -4.29 -11.47 -45.60
N MET A 209 -3.26 -11.83 -44.83
CA MET A 209 -2.25 -10.90 -44.33
C MET A 209 -1.40 -10.30 -45.46
N GLN A 210 -1.09 -11.11 -46.48
CA GLN A 210 -0.30 -10.65 -47.63
C GLN A 210 -1.06 -9.63 -48.49
N GLN A 211 -2.36 -9.70 -48.56
CA GLN A 211 -3.21 -8.79 -49.35
C GLN A 211 -3.34 -7.41 -48.71
N GLU A 212 -3.26 -7.33 -47.41
CA GLU A 212 -3.41 -6.08 -46.62
C GLU A 212 -2.11 -5.29 -46.42
N VAL A 213 -0.94 -5.92 -46.64
CA VAL A 213 0.38 -5.31 -46.45
C VAL A 213 0.98 -4.89 -47.78
N GLU A 214 1.30 -3.59 -47.92
CA GLU A 214 1.80 -3.00 -49.19
C GLU A 214 3.18 -3.56 -49.61
N VAL A 215 4.02 -3.96 -48.67
CA VAL A 215 5.39 -4.45 -48.90
C VAL A 215 5.58 -5.77 -48.16
N HIS A 216 5.87 -6.82 -48.86
CA HIS A 216 6.15 -8.13 -48.27
C HIS A 216 7.33 -8.82 -48.95
N LEU A 217 8.03 -9.65 -48.19
CA LEU A 217 9.06 -10.57 -48.66
C LEU A 217 8.48 -11.97 -48.67
N ARG A 218 8.49 -12.64 -49.82
CA ARG A 218 8.11 -14.03 -49.91
C ARG A 218 9.33 -14.92 -49.74
N VAL A 219 9.31 -15.80 -48.76
CA VAL A 219 10.38 -16.77 -48.50
C VAL A 219 9.91 -18.15 -48.99
N GLU A 220 10.64 -18.69 -49.95
CA GLU A 220 10.36 -20.01 -50.48
C GLU A 220 11.54 -20.94 -50.16
N ASN A 221 11.20 -22.14 -49.69
CA ASN A 221 12.21 -23.18 -49.44
C ASN A 221 12.38 -24.02 -50.73
N HIS A 222 13.54 -23.88 -51.37
CA HIS A 222 13.91 -24.72 -52.53
C HIS A 222 14.70 -25.92 -52.02
N GLN A 223 14.17 -27.13 -52.28
CA GLN A 223 14.75 -28.40 -51.82
C GLN A 223 16.18 -28.65 -52.31
N GLU A 224 16.64 -27.94 -53.36
CA GLU A 224 17.99 -28.10 -53.94
C GLU A 224 18.97 -26.97 -53.51
N GLN A 225 18.52 -25.88 -52.95
CA GLN A 225 19.38 -24.73 -52.61
C GLN A 225 19.30 -24.28 -51.11
N GLY A 226 18.46 -24.91 -50.35
CA GLY A 226 18.26 -24.61 -48.94
C GLY A 226 17.37 -23.39 -48.68
#